data_a4284b6e70cf00646958a336c8ce9bf1
#
_entry.id   a4284b6e70cf00646958a336c8ce9bf1
#
_cell.length_a   1.000
_cell.length_b   1.000
_cell.length_c   1.000
_cell.angle_alpha   90.00
_cell.angle_beta   90.00
_cell.angle_gamma   90.00
#
_symmetry.space_group_name_H-M   'P 1'
#
loop_
_entity.id
_entity.type
_entity.pdbx_description
1 polymer ?
#
loop_
_entity_poly.entity_id
_entity_poly.type
_entity_poly.pdbx_seq_one_letter_code
_entity_poly.pdbx_strand_id
1 'polypeptide(L)'
;TGGEPLVRPDWPALARRFVERGVEVTVVSNGLKVDDRAVQTMRAVGVSGVSISVDGRQAVHDAIRVRPRPLADSVYDRALAAIVRGKRAGLKVAVITQVHRQSLDDLDLLHDLFATLEVDVWQLQLCMPLGRMARLREQYLLEPRQLPVLVDKIERFIRADRVPVFVADNIGYYGRSERLLRSSTRPRRTFWVGCLAGCRIVAICANGDVKGCPSHPRSFVVGNVRRTPLARLWSDPDNFSYNTAFDSSRLEGRCASCAYREICRAGCTTMAFAATGSIYDNPFCLQRAAEAAADPRRPAALRVLDPAEEHAE
;
A
#
# COMPACT_ATOMS: atom_id res chain seq x y z
N THR A 1 11.37 -2.23 -2.65
CA THR A 1 10.44 -2.23 -1.52
C THR A 1 10.62 -3.48 -0.66
N GLY A 2 9.96 -3.52 0.50
CA GLY A 2 10.04 -4.62 1.47
C GLY A 2 11.26 -4.49 2.39
N GLY A 3 11.06 -4.31 3.73
CA GLY A 3 12.10 -3.83 4.61
C GLY A 3 12.62 -2.46 4.16
N GLU A 4 13.90 -2.22 4.32
CA GLU A 4 14.56 -1.01 3.80
C GLU A 4 15.56 -1.43 2.70
N PRO A 5 15.30 -1.16 1.41
CA PRO A 5 16.15 -1.63 0.32
C PRO A 5 17.56 -1.04 0.38
N LEU A 6 17.73 0.17 0.91
CA LEU A 6 19.03 0.85 0.94
C LEU A 6 20.00 0.31 1.99
N VAL A 7 19.58 -0.62 2.86
CA VAL A 7 20.50 -1.34 3.74
C VAL A 7 21.19 -2.52 3.05
N ARG A 8 20.65 -2.94 1.91
CA ARG A 8 21.24 -4.00 1.10
C ARG A 8 22.42 -3.44 0.30
N PRO A 9 23.65 -3.95 0.47
CA PRO A 9 24.85 -3.31 -0.13
C PRO A 9 24.87 -3.42 -1.66
N ASP A 10 24.26 -4.45 -2.25
CA ASP A 10 24.24 -4.70 -3.70
C ASP A 10 23.00 -4.17 -4.42
N TRP A 11 22.16 -3.34 -3.74
CA TRP A 11 20.97 -2.75 -4.37
C TRP A 11 21.31 -1.96 -5.67
N PRO A 12 22.46 -1.25 -5.78
CA PRO A 12 22.78 -0.53 -7.01
C PRO A 12 23.01 -1.45 -8.20
N ALA A 13 23.67 -2.60 -7.98
CA ALA A 13 23.89 -3.60 -9.02
C ALA A 13 22.57 -4.21 -9.49
N LEU A 14 21.63 -4.49 -8.55
CA LEU A 14 20.29 -4.98 -8.89
C LEU A 14 19.51 -3.94 -9.70
N ALA A 15 19.49 -2.69 -9.26
CA ALA A 15 18.78 -1.61 -9.97
C ALA A 15 19.33 -1.46 -11.40
N ARG A 16 20.65 -1.37 -11.57
CA ARG A 16 21.31 -1.26 -12.87
C ARG A 16 20.92 -2.42 -13.80
N ARG A 17 20.91 -3.65 -13.28
CA ARG A 17 20.55 -4.85 -14.06
C ARG A 17 19.14 -4.81 -14.62
N PHE A 18 18.18 -4.23 -13.90
CA PHE A 18 16.83 -4.01 -14.40
C PHE A 18 16.77 -2.88 -15.42
N VAL A 19 17.41 -1.75 -15.15
CA VAL A 19 17.45 -0.59 -16.05
C VAL A 19 18.09 -0.97 -17.40
N GLU A 20 19.20 -1.72 -17.40
CA GLU A 20 19.85 -2.23 -18.61
C GLU A 20 18.93 -3.13 -19.47
N ARG A 21 17.84 -3.65 -18.87
CA ARG A 21 16.83 -4.44 -19.58
C ARG A 21 15.57 -3.64 -19.95
N GLY A 22 15.64 -2.31 -19.84
CA GLY A 22 14.51 -1.43 -20.15
C GLY A 22 13.40 -1.42 -19.09
N VAL A 23 13.66 -1.96 -17.89
CA VAL A 23 12.70 -1.93 -16.79
C VAL A 23 12.83 -0.62 -16.02
N GLU A 24 11.72 0.10 -15.86
CA GLU A 24 11.68 1.28 -14.98
C GLU A 24 11.86 0.86 -13.52
N VAL A 25 12.81 1.48 -12.84
CA VAL A 25 13.15 1.17 -11.45
C VAL A 25 12.83 2.34 -10.54
N THR A 26 12.02 2.10 -9.52
CA THR A 26 11.76 3.04 -8.41
C THR A 26 12.12 2.39 -7.08
N VAL A 27 12.51 3.21 -6.10
CA VAL A 27 12.88 2.77 -4.74
C VAL A 27 11.84 3.25 -3.75
N VAL A 28 11.34 2.36 -2.88
CA VAL A 28 10.50 2.74 -1.73
C VAL A 28 11.35 2.65 -0.47
N SER A 29 11.47 3.75 0.26
CA SER A 29 12.37 3.88 1.42
C SER A 29 11.67 4.57 2.60
N ASN A 30 12.15 4.28 3.80
CA ASN A 30 11.79 5.02 5.01
C ASN A 30 12.53 6.38 5.14
N GLY A 31 13.36 6.74 4.17
CA GLY A 31 14.10 8.00 4.11
C GLY A 31 15.44 8.02 4.85
N LEU A 32 15.73 7.07 5.72
CA LEU A 32 16.84 7.13 6.67
C LEU A 32 18.22 6.96 6.07
N LYS A 33 18.26 6.26 4.95
CA LYS A 33 19.49 5.99 4.17
C LYS A 33 19.51 6.77 2.85
N VAL A 34 18.57 7.70 2.67
CA VAL A 34 18.53 8.58 1.49
C VAL A 34 19.39 9.81 1.76
N ASP A 35 20.69 9.60 1.79
CA ASP A 35 21.72 10.65 1.83
C ASP A 35 22.15 11.07 0.41
N ASP A 36 23.04 12.05 0.30
CA ASP A 36 23.50 12.58 -0.99
C ASP A 36 24.19 11.50 -1.82
N ARG A 37 24.95 10.58 -1.20
CA ARG A 37 25.59 9.44 -1.86
C ARG A 37 24.57 8.47 -2.43
N ALA A 38 23.52 8.15 -1.65
CA ALA A 38 22.45 7.25 -2.10
C ALA A 38 21.71 7.83 -3.31
N VAL A 39 21.39 9.14 -3.26
CA VAL A 39 20.69 9.84 -4.35
C VAL A 39 21.56 9.91 -5.62
N GLN A 40 22.85 10.24 -5.48
CA GLN A 40 23.79 10.21 -6.61
C GLN A 40 23.91 8.80 -7.21
N THR A 41 23.95 7.79 -6.36
CA THR A 41 23.99 6.38 -6.81
C THR A 41 22.70 6.00 -7.56
N MET A 42 21.52 6.38 -7.05
CA MET A 42 20.23 6.16 -7.73
C MET A 42 20.26 6.72 -9.14
N ARG A 43 20.70 7.97 -9.31
CA ARG A 43 20.84 8.59 -10.63
C ARG A 43 21.84 7.85 -11.52
N ALA A 44 23.01 7.52 -11.00
CA ALA A 44 24.09 6.86 -11.76
C ALA A 44 23.68 5.46 -12.27
N VAL A 45 22.78 4.77 -11.58
CA VAL A 45 22.26 3.46 -12.01
C VAL A 45 20.95 3.51 -12.78
N GLY A 46 20.39 4.72 -13.02
CA GLY A 46 19.17 4.92 -13.80
C GLY A 46 17.87 4.69 -13.05
N VAL A 47 17.86 4.80 -11.70
CA VAL A 47 16.62 4.82 -10.92
C VAL A 47 15.82 6.09 -11.28
N SER A 48 14.56 5.93 -11.67
CA SER A 48 13.70 7.02 -12.15
C SER A 48 13.05 7.81 -11.02
N GLY A 49 12.86 7.20 -9.84
CA GLY A 49 12.20 7.86 -8.72
C GLY A 49 12.37 7.17 -7.38
N VAL A 50 12.10 7.92 -6.33
CA VAL A 50 12.09 7.41 -4.95
C VAL A 50 10.77 7.76 -4.27
N SER A 51 10.21 6.81 -3.57
CA SER A 51 9.02 6.99 -2.73
C SER A 51 9.44 6.99 -1.27
N ILE A 52 9.14 8.07 -0.55
CA ILE A 52 9.47 8.22 0.87
C ILE A 52 8.22 8.00 1.71
N SER A 53 8.35 7.21 2.77
CA SER A 53 7.24 6.98 3.69
C SER A 53 7.10 8.12 4.70
N VAL A 54 5.91 8.76 4.77
CA VAL A 54 5.54 9.74 5.81
C VAL A 54 4.11 9.48 6.24
N ASP A 55 3.90 9.06 7.50
CA ASP A 55 2.60 8.54 7.96
C ASP A 55 1.79 9.51 8.83
N GLY A 56 2.27 10.70 9.09
CA GLY A 56 1.60 11.73 9.89
C GLY A 56 2.54 12.89 10.21
N ARG A 57 2.12 13.81 11.08
CA ARG A 57 3.02 14.82 11.70
C ARG A 57 4.15 14.14 12.46
N GLN A 58 5.17 14.89 12.82
CA GLN A 58 6.37 14.39 13.50
C GLN A 58 6.05 13.43 14.65
N ALA A 59 5.21 13.84 15.60
CA ALA A 59 4.88 13.02 16.76
C ALA A 59 4.21 11.69 16.37
N VAL A 60 3.30 11.71 15.38
CA VAL A 60 2.58 10.53 14.88
C VAL A 60 3.51 9.62 14.07
N HIS A 61 4.29 10.22 13.16
CA HIS A 61 5.23 9.48 12.33
C HIS A 61 6.32 8.79 13.17
N ASP A 62 6.93 9.51 14.11
CA ASP A 62 7.99 8.98 14.96
C ASP A 62 7.48 7.87 15.89
N ALA A 63 6.23 7.98 16.38
CA ALA A 63 5.61 6.96 17.21
C ALA A 63 5.37 5.64 16.46
N ILE A 64 4.93 5.70 15.18
CA ILE A 64 4.61 4.49 14.40
C ILE A 64 5.87 3.86 13.78
N ARG A 65 6.87 4.67 13.44
CA ARG A 65 8.13 4.24 12.82
C ARG A 65 9.20 3.90 13.86
N VAL A 66 8.80 3.15 14.91
CA VAL A 66 9.67 2.72 16.02
C VAL A 66 10.91 1.98 15.53
N ARG A 67 12.04 2.21 16.18
CA ARG A 67 13.34 1.62 15.90
C ARG A 67 13.91 0.86 17.08
N PRO A 68 14.80 -0.12 16.80
CA PRO A 68 15.53 -0.83 17.84
C PRO A 68 16.47 0.04 18.65
N ARG A 69 16.94 1.15 18.05
CA ARG A 69 17.86 2.12 18.72
C ARG A 69 17.36 3.54 18.53
N PRO A 70 17.32 4.37 19.59
CA PRO A 70 17.00 5.79 19.46
C PRO A 70 17.99 6.47 18.50
N LEU A 71 17.49 7.40 17.69
CA LEU A 71 18.32 8.32 16.94
C LEU A 71 18.37 9.66 17.69
N ALA A 72 19.44 10.41 17.46
CA ALA A 72 19.53 11.79 17.91
C ALA A 72 18.48 12.69 17.22
N ASP A 73 18.13 12.34 15.95
CA ASP A 73 17.20 13.11 15.14
C ASP A 73 15.89 12.36 14.94
N SER A 74 14.82 13.11 14.71
CA SER A 74 13.51 12.60 14.33
C SER A 74 13.56 11.80 13.01
N VAL A 75 12.80 10.69 12.96
CA VAL A 75 12.60 9.90 11.74
C VAL A 75 11.87 10.73 10.68
N TYR A 76 10.92 11.52 11.13
CA TYR A 76 10.16 12.45 10.30
C TYR A 76 11.07 13.49 9.62
N ASP A 77 11.95 14.16 10.38
CA ASP A 77 12.86 15.16 9.81
C ASP A 77 13.80 14.56 8.77
N ARG A 78 14.26 13.33 9.01
CA ARG A 78 15.05 12.58 8.02
C ARG A 78 14.26 12.23 6.78
N ALA A 79 13.00 11.86 6.91
CA ALA A 79 12.14 11.58 5.77
C ALA A 79 11.90 12.84 4.92
N LEU A 80 11.65 14.00 5.57
CA LEU A 80 11.52 15.27 4.86
C LEU A 80 12.84 15.69 4.18
N ALA A 81 13.97 15.54 4.85
CA ALA A 81 15.27 15.80 4.25
C ALA A 81 15.54 14.90 3.04
N ALA A 82 15.09 13.63 3.07
CA ALA A 82 15.18 12.70 1.95
C ALA A 82 14.35 13.15 0.74
N ILE A 83 13.13 13.68 0.97
CA ILE A 83 12.28 14.28 -0.07
C ILE A 83 13.03 15.42 -0.75
N VAL A 84 13.53 16.38 0.04
CA VAL A 84 14.26 17.55 -0.47
C VAL A 84 15.51 17.14 -1.28
N ARG A 85 16.28 16.16 -0.78
CA ARG A 85 17.47 15.65 -1.50
C ARG A 85 17.07 14.99 -2.82
N GLY A 86 16.04 14.17 -2.83
CA GLY A 86 15.54 13.54 -4.05
C GLY A 86 15.12 14.57 -5.11
N LYS A 87 14.36 15.59 -4.70
CA LYS A 87 13.94 16.69 -5.61
C LYS A 87 15.14 17.48 -6.14
N ARG A 88 16.07 17.89 -5.29
CA ARG A 88 17.30 18.61 -5.70
C ARG A 88 18.15 17.81 -6.68
N ALA A 89 18.13 16.50 -6.56
CA ALA A 89 18.85 15.63 -7.49
C ALA A 89 18.10 15.33 -8.78
N GLY A 90 16.90 15.87 -8.99
CA GLY A 90 16.10 15.65 -10.19
C GLY A 90 15.48 14.25 -10.31
N LEU A 91 15.34 13.52 -9.20
CA LEU A 91 14.54 12.30 -9.15
C LEU A 91 13.05 12.65 -9.07
N LYS A 92 12.19 11.81 -9.63
CA LYS A 92 10.77 11.85 -9.27
C LYS A 92 10.61 11.41 -7.82
N VAL A 93 9.95 12.24 -7.00
CA VAL A 93 9.76 11.96 -5.59
C VAL A 93 8.28 11.75 -5.29
N ALA A 94 7.94 10.55 -4.88
CA ALA A 94 6.61 10.27 -4.34
C ALA A 94 6.66 10.20 -2.81
N VAL A 95 5.54 10.49 -2.16
CA VAL A 95 5.35 10.20 -0.73
C VAL A 95 4.29 9.13 -0.60
N ILE A 96 4.52 8.15 0.29
CA ILE A 96 3.54 7.12 0.65
C ILE A 96 3.12 7.31 2.09
N THR A 97 1.83 7.51 2.31
CA THR A 97 1.23 7.60 3.65
C THR A 97 0.37 6.38 3.92
N GLN A 98 0.72 5.64 4.96
CA GLN A 98 -0.13 4.61 5.56
C GLN A 98 -1.15 5.32 6.44
N VAL A 99 -2.39 5.42 5.96
CA VAL A 99 -3.47 6.09 6.71
C VAL A 99 -3.93 5.19 7.84
N HIS A 100 -3.85 5.71 9.03
CA HIS A 100 -4.32 5.07 10.27
C HIS A 100 -5.08 6.08 11.13
N ARG A 101 -5.69 5.63 12.23
CA ARG A 101 -6.58 6.46 13.07
C ARG A 101 -5.92 7.77 13.52
N GLN A 102 -4.67 7.71 13.95
CA GLN A 102 -3.97 8.91 14.45
C GLN A 102 -3.50 9.85 13.33
N SER A 103 -3.30 9.33 12.10
CA SER A 103 -2.88 10.18 10.97
C SER A 103 -4.03 10.78 10.18
N LEU A 104 -5.27 10.32 10.41
CA LEU A 104 -6.44 10.80 9.66
C LEU A 104 -6.61 12.32 9.76
N ASP A 105 -6.39 12.89 10.94
CA ASP A 105 -6.50 14.34 11.18
C ASP A 105 -5.29 15.12 10.65
N ASP A 106 -4.15 14.46 10.47
CA ASP A 106 -2.92 15.08 9.96
C ASP A 106 -2.92 15.24 8.43
N LEU A 107 -3.83 14.57 7.70
CA LEU A 107 -3.79 14.53 6.23
C LEU A 107 -3.90 15.89 5.56
N ASP A 108 -4.67 16.82 6.13
CA ASP A 108 -4.79 18.18 5.58
C ASP A 108 -3.45 18.94 5.70
N LEU A 109 -2.76 18.83 6.82
CA LEU A 109 -1.42 19.41 7.03
C LEU A 109 -0.37 18.75 6.12
N LEU A 110 -0.44 17.43 5.95
CA LEU A 110 0.46 16.70 5.04
C LEU A 110 0.24 17.11 3.58
N HIS A 111 -1.01 17.35 3.17
CA HIS A 111 -1.32 17.82 1.83
C HIS A 111 -0.66 19.18 1.54
N ASP A 112 -0.76 20.13 2.49
CA ASP A 112 -0.13 21.43 2.37
C ASP A 112 1.39 21.35 2.35
N LEU A 113 1.96 20.51 3.22
CA LEU A 113 3.39 20.27 3.28
C LEU A 113 3.92 19.68 1.96
N PHE A 114 3.26 18.66 1.42
CA PHE A 114 3.73 17.99 0.21
C PHE A 114 3.55 18.86 -1.03
N ALA A 115 2.54 19.73 -1.06
CA ALA A 115 2.42 20.76 -2.08
C ALA A 115 3.58 21.77 -2.01
N THR A 116 3.96 22.20 -0.80
CA THR A 116 5.11 23.12 -0.58
C THR A 116 6.44 22.46 -0.97
N LEU A 117 6.59 21.17 -0.72
CA LEU A 117 7.79 20.39 -1.10
C LEU A 117 7.79 19.96 -2.57
N GLU A 118 6.78 20.35 -3.35
CA GLU A 118 6.62 20.02 -4.77
C GLU A 118 6.74 18.51 -5.04
N VAL A 119 6.11 17.69 -4.18
CA VAL A 119 6.10 16.24 -4.33
C VAL A 119 5.39 15.85 -5.63
N ASP A 120 5.99 14.96 -6.41
CA ASP A 120 5.45 14.58 -7.73
C ASP A 120 4.20 13.70 -7.63
N VAL A 121 4.07 12.89 -6.57
CA VAL A 121 2.89 12.07 -6.29
C VAL A 121 2.76 11.81 -4.79
N TRP A 122 1.56 11.97 -4.26
CA TRP A 122 1.22 11.53 -2.91
C TRP A 122 0.33 10.30 -2.93
N GLN A 123 0.86 9.15 -2.52
CA GLN A 123 0.11 7.91 -2.42
C GLN A 123 -0.50 7.75 -1.03
N LEU A 124 -1.82 7.60 -0.99
CA LEU A 124 -2.58 7.27 0.20
C LEU A 124 -3.00 5.80 0.17
N GLN A 125 -2.74 5.06 1.23
CA GLN A 125 -3.14 3.66 1.40
C GLN A 125 -3.55 3.38 2.84
N LEU A 126 -4.53 2.48 3.04
CA LEU A 126 -4.95 2.07 4.38
C LEU A 126 -3.86 1.26 5.07
N CYS A 127 -3.64 1.54 6.34
CA CYS A 127 -2.91 0.65 7.22
C CYS A 127 -3.67 -0.67 7.36
N MET A 128 -2.98 -1.79 7.19
CA MET A 128 -3.58 -3.13 7.23
C MET A 128 -3.25 -3.84 8.54
N PRO A 129 -4.15 -4.69 9.06
CA PRO A 129 -3.91 -5.47 10.28
C PRO A 129 -2.96 -6.66 10.05
N LEU A 130 -1.73 -6.37 9.62
CA LEU A 130 -0.69 -7.35 9.32
C LEU A 130 0.59 -7.08 10.12
N GLY A 131 1.32 -8.13 10.46
CA GLY A 131 2.58 -8.05 11.19
C GLY A 131 2.41 -7.29 12.50
N ARG A 132 3.27 -6.30 12.76
CA ARG A 132 3.20 -5.49 13.99
C ARG A 132 1.85 -4.77 14.16
N MET A 133 1.21 -4.33 13.06
CA MET A 133 -0.08 -3.64 13.12
C MET A 133 -1.24 -4.52 13.54
N ALA A 134 -1.16 -5.83 13.38
CA ALA A 134 -2.16 -6.76 13.91
C ALA A 134 -2.25 -6.70 15.44
N ARG A 135 -1.12 -6.50 16.13
CA ARG A 135 -1.04 -6.36 17.60
C ARG A 135 -1.46 -4.97 18.10
N LEU A 136 -1.35 -3.96 17.25
CA LEU A 136 -1.63 -2.55 17.57
C LEU A 136 -2.93 -2.05 16.94
N ARG A 137 -3.77 -2.96 16.47
CA ARG A 137 -4.96 -2.66 15.67
C ARG A 137 -5.91 -1.68 16.34
N GLU A 138 -6.21 -1.86 17.63
CA GLU A 138 -7.14 -1.01 18.38
C GLU A 138 -6.65 0.45 18.48
N GLN A 139 -5.34 0.63 18.53
CA GLN A 139 -4.73 1.95 18.64
C GLN A 139 -4.61 2.66 17.29
N TYR A 140 -4.31 1.91 16.20
CA TYR A 140 -3.92 2.52 14.93
C TYR A 140 -4.87 2.28 13.79
N LEU A 141 -5.54 1.12 13.67
CA LEU A 141 -6.34 0.86 12.49
C LEU A 141 -7.58 1.75 12.43
N LEU A 142 -7.88 2.23 11.22
CA LEU A 142 -9.20 2.83 10.94
C LEU A 142 -10.28 1.76 11.07
N GLU A 143 -11.42 2.19 11.58
CA GLU A 143 -12.64 1.38 11.48
C GLU A 143 -13.30 1.58 10.12
N PRO A 144 -14.00 0.57 9.57
CA PRO A 144 -14.70 0.70 8.29
C PRO A 144 -15.63 1.92 8.21
N ARG A 145 -16.27 2.31 9.33
CA ARG A 145 -17.14 3.50 9.42
C ARG A 145 -16.41 4.84 9.23
N GLN A 146 -15.08 4.86 9.34
CA GLN A 146 -14.26 6.06 9.10
C GLN A 146 -13.85 6.23 7.62
N LEU A 147 -14.11 5.21 6.78
CA LEU A 147 -13.79 5.28 5.34
C LEU A 147 -14.45 6.46 4.62
N PRO A 148 -15.73 6.80 4.86
CA PRO A 148 -16.33 7.97 4.23
C PRO A 148 -15.57 9.26 4.54
N VAL A 149 -15.15 9.47 5.79
CA VAL A 149 -14.38 10.66 6.20
C VAL A 149 -13.05 10.72 5.46
N LEU A 150 -12.34 9.58 5.37
CA LEU A 150 -11.09 9.50 4.62
C LEU A 150 -11.31 9.82 3.14
N VAL A 151 -12.34 9.25 2.53
CA VAL A 151 -12.63 9.45 1.11
C VAL A 151 -13.02 10.89 0.81
N ASP A 152 -13.82 11.53 1.67
CA ASP A 152 -14.17 12.95 1.54
C ASP A 152 -12.92 13.86 1.61
N LYS A 153 -11.95 13.54 2.47
CA LYS A 153 -10.65 14.25 2.48
C LYS A 153 -9.89 14.03 1.16
N ILE A 154 -9.77 12.78 0.70
CA ILE A 154 -9.08 12.45 -0.56
C ILE A 154 -9.71 13.16 -1.74
N GLU A 155 -11.05 13.21 -1.84
CA GLU A 155 -11.75 13.95 -2.89
C GLU A 155 -11.36 15.44 -2.89
N ARG A 156 -11.31 16.07 -1.70
CA ARG A 156 -10.90 17.48 -1.59
C ARG A 156 -9.47 17.68 -2.07
N PHE A 157 -8.56 16.79 -1.72
CA PHE A 157 -7.16 16.86 -2.16
C PHE A 157 -7.02 16.70 -3.68
N ILE A 158 -7.74 15.73 -4.27
CA ILE A 158 -7.74 15.54 -5.73
C ILE A 158 -8.32 16.78 -6.44
N ARG A 159 -9.41 17.35 -5.92
CA ARG A 159 -10.04 18.55 -6.53
C ARG A 159 -9.22 19.82 -6.34
N ALA A 160 -8.44 19.92 -5.27
CA ALA A 160 -7.55 21.05 -5.03
C ALA A 160 -6.35 21.06 -5.99
N ASP A 161 -6.00 19.91 -6.58
CA ASP A 161 -4.97 19.73 -7.61
C ASP A 161 -3.60 20.37 -7.27
N ARG A 162 -3.26 20.42 -5.97
CA ARG A 162 -2.00 21.00 -5.50
C ARG A 162 -0.84 20.03 -5.51
N VAL A 163 -1.15 18.74 -5.34
CA VAL A 163 -0.23 17.61 -5.48
C VAL A 163 -1.00 16.43 -6.10
N PRO A 164 -0.45 15.74 -7.10
CA PRO A 164 -1.11 14.56 -7.68
C PRO A 164 -1.32 13.48 -6.62
N VAL A 165 -2.58 13.11 -6.35
CA VAL A 165 -2.95 12.10 -5.35
C VAL A 165 -3.15 10.75 -6.01
N PHE A 166 -2.37 9.75 -5.61
CA PHE A 166 -2.58 8.36 -5.99
C PHE A 166 -3.29 7.60 -4.87
N VAL A 167 -4.46 7.06 -5.17
CA VAL A 167 -5.24 6.26 -4.22
C VAL A 167 -4.92 4.79 -4.41
N ALA A 168 -4.39 4.17 -3.35
CA ALA A 168 -4.02 2.76 -3.39
C ALA A 168 -5.26 1.85 -3.52
N ASP A 169 -5.00 0.65 -3.99
CA ASP A 169 -6.03 -0.35 -4.32
C ASP A 169 -6.79 -0.89 -3.09
N ASN A 170 -6.39 -0.53 -1.88
CA ASN A 170 -7.08 -0.93 -0.65
C ASN A 170 -8.03 0.14 -0.08
N ILE A 171 -8.33 1.21 -0.84
CA ILE A 171 -9.29 2.27 -0.45
C ILE A 171 -10.44 2.31 -1.45
N GLY A 172 -11.68 2.37 -0.95
CA GLY A 172 -12.85 2.67 -1.75
C GLY A 172 -13.73 1.47 -2.05
N TYR A 173 -13.97 1.20 -3.32
CA TYR A 173 -14.84 0.24 -3.98
C TYR A 173 -16.29 0.71 -4.14
N TYR A 174 -16.63 1.12 -5.37
CA TYR A 174 -17.97 1.37 -5.89
C TYR A 174 -18.84 2.34 -5.08
N GLY A 175 -18.21 3.24 -4.31
CA GLY A 175 -18.90 4.39 -3.75
C GLY A 175 -19.09 5.50 -4.81
N ARG A 176 -19.77 6.57 -4.42
CA ARG A 176 -20.00 7.77 -5.27
C ARG A 176 -18.71 8.35 -5.88
N SER A 177 -17.59 8.18 -5.20
CA SER A 177 -16.28 8.73 -5.55
C SER A 177 -15.42 7.80 -6.40
N GLU A 178 -15.90 6.59 -6.72
CA GLU A 178 -15.10 5.53 -7.34
C GLU A 178 -14.32 6.02 -8.57
N ARG A 179 -15.02 6.70 -9.49
CA ARG A 179 -14.38 7.23 -10.71
C ARG A 179 -13.26 8.20 -10.38
N LEU A 180 -13.48 9.14 -9.47
CA LEU A 180 -12.48 10.13 -9.09
C LEU A 180 -11.25 9.47 -8.44
N LEU A 181 -11.47 8.56 -7.50
CA LEU A 181 -10.41 7.84 -6.80
C LEU A 181 -9.53 7.03 -7.76
N ARG A 182 -10.12 6.42 -8.80
CA ARG A 182 -9.37 5.56 -9.73
C ARG A 182 -8.68 6.32 -10.85
N SER A 183 -9.26 7.45 -11.30
CA SER A 183 -8.73 8.21 -12.42
C SER A 183 -7.75 9.31 -12.04
N SER A 184 -7.57 9.61 -10.75
CA SER A 184 -6.79 10.76 -10.28
C SER A 184 -5.36 10.81 -10.83
N THR A 185 -4.69 9.65 -10.92
CA THR A 185 -3.35 9.53 -11.53
C THR A 185 -3.29 8.52 -12.67
N ARG A 186 -4.42 7.87 -12.96
CA ARG A 186 -4.58 6.86 -14.02
C ARG A 186 -5.84 7.14 -14.84
N PRO A 187 -5.83 8.12 -15.76
CA PRO A 187 -7.05 8.59 -16.45
C PRO A 187 -7.84 7.50 -17.17
N ARG A 188 -7.18 6.41 -17.59
CA ARG A 188 -7.81 5.26 -18.26
C ARG A 188 -8.47 4.27 -17.30
N ARG A 189 -8.22 4.38 -16.00
CA ARG A 189 -8.82 3.52 -14.97
C ARG A 189 -9.94 4.28 -14.27
N THR A 190 -11.17 3.94 -14.53
CA THR A 190 -12.35 4.67 -14.02
C THR A 190 -13.07 3.94 -12.91
N PHE A 191 -12.77 2.67 -12.66
CA PHE A 191 -13.35 1.86 -11.59
C PHE A 191 -12.45 0.67 -11.21
N TRP A 192 -12.73 0.07 -10.08
CA TRP A 192 -12.05 -1.12 -9.58
C TRP A 192 -12.47 -2.37 -10.38
N VAL A 193 -11.51 -3.22 -10.72
CA VAL A 193 -11.74 -4.45 -11.51
C VAL A 193 -11.21 -5.72 -10.83
N GLY A 194 -11.12 -5.71 -9.51
CA GLY A 194 -10.52 -6.80 -8.74
C GLY A 194 -9.02 -6.62 -8.50
N CYS A 195 -8.48 -7.44 -7.61
CA CYS A 195 -7.07 -7.40 -7.22
C CYS A 195 -6.17 -7.90 -8.35
N LEU A 196 -5.09 -7.16 -8.62
CA LEU A 196 -4.14 -7.50 -9.68
C LEU A 196 -2.96 -8.37 -9.20
N ALA A 197 -2.94 -8.74 -7.92
CA ALA A 197 -1.91 -9.61 -7.35
C ALA A 197 -1.95 -11.00 -8.02
N GLY A 198 -0.82 -11.45 -8.56
CA GLY A 198 -0.73 -12.68 -9.35
C GLY A 198 -1.27 -12.58 -10.76
N CYS A 199 -2.01 -11.52 -11.12
CA CYS A 199 -2.52 -11.29 -12.48
C CYS A 199 -1.60 -10.38 -13.29
N ARG A 200 -1.11 -9.29 -12.68
CA ARG A 200 -0.21 -8.29 -13.28
C ARG A 200 0.90 -7.83 -12.34
N ILE A 201 0.86 -8.28 -11.09
CA ILE A 201 1.80 -7.92 -10.04
C ILE A 201 2.37 -9.20 -9.45
N VAL A 202 3.68 -9.21 -9.25
CA VAL A 202 4.40 -10.25 -8.52
C VAL A 202 5.38 -9.61 -7.56
N ALA A 203 5.57 -10.22 -6.41
CA ALA A 203 6.55 -9.81 -5.42
C ALA A 203 7.56 -10.93 -5.18
N ILE A 204 8.84 -10.58 -5.16
CA ILE A 204 9.94 -11.45 -4.74
C ILE A 204 10.46 -10.93 -3.41
N CYS A 205 10.35 -11.75 -2.37
CA CYS A 205 10.82 -11.41 -1.03
C CYS A 205 12.35 -11.50 -0.92
N ALA A 206 12.91 -10.95 0.14
CA ALA A 206 14.37 -10.95 0.36
C ALA A 206 14.97 -12.36 0.46
N ASN A 207 14.21 -13.33 0.96
CA ASN A 207 14.59 -14.75 1.03
C ASN A 207 14.38 -15.52 -0.30
N GLY A 208 13.82 -14.87 -1.32
CA GLY A 208 13.52 -15.45 -2.63
C GLY A 208 12.09 -15.97 -2.79
N ASP A 209 11.25 -15.93 -1.76
CA ASP A 209 9.86 -16.34 -1.86
C ASP A 209 9.07 -15.45 -2.82
N VAL A 210 8.14 -16.07 -3.57
CA VAL A 210 7.31 -15.39 -4.58
C VAL A 210 5.87 -15.33 -4.10
N LYS A 211 5.29 -14.14 -4.17
CA LYS A 211 3.87 -13.84 -3.86
C LYS A 211 3.27 -12.94 -4.92
N GLY A 212 1.94 -12.90 -5.02
CA GLY A 212 1.26 -11.97 -5.94
C GLY A 212 1.34 -10.50 -5.54
N CYS A 213 1.54 -10.20 -4.25
CA CYS A 213 1.66 -8.83 -3.74
C CYS A 213 2.69 -8.79 -2.60
N PRO A 214 3.51 -7.72 -2.47
CA PRO A 214 4.45 -7.60 -1.34
C PRO A 214 3.76 -7.58 0.03
N SER A 215 2.51 -7.14 0.08
CA SER A 215 1.71 -7.09 1.30
C SER A 215 1.03 -8.42 1.67
N HIS A 216 1.03 -9.43 0.79
CA HIS A 216 0.46 -10.73 1.12
C HIS A 216 1.21 -11.41 2.28
N PRO A 217 0.53 -12.08 3.22
CA PRO A 217 1.15 -12.90 4.24
C PRO A 217 1.84 -14.14 3.64
N ARG A 218 2.53 -14.90 4.50
CA ARG A 218 3.33 -16.06 4.08
C ARG A 218 2.49 -17.17 3.44
N SER A 219 1.25 -17.33 3.86
CA SER A 219 0.30 -18.30 3.29
C SER A 219 0.04 -18.13 1.79
N PHE A 220 0.40 -16.98 1.20
CA PHE A 220 0.28 -16.72 -0.24
C PHE A 220 1.58 -16.97 -1.03
N VAL A 221 2.59 -17.59 -0.43
CA VAL A 221 3.83 -17.95 -1.12
C VAL A 221 3.57 -19.11 -2.07
N VAL A 222 3.87 -18.89 -3.34
CA VAL A 222 3.67 -19.88 -4.42
C VAL A 222 4.94 -20.64 -4.78
N GLY A 223 6.09 -20.21 -4.28
CA GLY A 223 7.37 -20.84 -4.52
C GLY A 223 8.54 -19.92 -4.22
N ASN A 224 9.75 -20.32 -4.63
CA ASN A 224 10.97 -19.57 -4.33
C ASN A 224 11.87 -19.52 -5.57
N VAL A 225 12.30 -18.31 -5.99
CA VAL A 225 13.12 -18.11 -7.20
C VAL A 225 14.51 -18.75 -7.13
N ARG A 226 14.97 -19.15 -5.95
CA ARG A 226 16.25 -19.87 -5.79
C ARG A 226 16.12 -21.36 -6.16
N ARG A 227 14.89 -21.89 -6.25
CA ARG A 227 14.60 -23.29 -6.57
C ARG A 227 13.92 -23.44 -7.93
N THR A 228 13.03 -22.50 -8.26
CA THR A 228 12.22 -22.55 -9.45
C THR A 228 12.27 -21.21 -10.18
N PRO A 229 12.60 -21.17 -11.48
CA PRO A 229 12.60 -19.92 -12.25
C PRO A 229 11.25 -19.19 -12.15
N LEU A 230 11.31 -17.85 -12.05
CA LEU A 230 10.12 -17.01 -11.91
C LEU A 230 9.12 -17.26 -13.06
N ALA A 231 9.59 -17.45 -14.29
CA ALA A 231 8.75 -17.73 -15.45
C ALA A 231 7.88 -18.98 -15.25
N ARG A 232 8.44 -20.04 -14.66
CA ARG A 232 7.66 -21.24 -14.32
C ARG A 232 6.63 -20.98 -13.23
N LEU A 233 7.02 -20.29 -12.16
CA LEU A 233 6.09 -19.93 -11.10
C LEU A 233 4.95 -19.03 -11.61
N TRP A 234 5.25 -18.16 -12.56
CA TRP A 234 4.27 -17.24 -13.14
C TRP A 234 3.30 -17.93 -14.10
N SER A 235 3.78 -18.87 -14.90
CA SER A 235 2.97 -19.58 -15.91
C SER A 235 2.19 -20.78 -15.36
N ASP A 236 2.43 -21.18 -14.13
CA ASP A 236 1.71 -22.28 -13.49
C ASP A 236 0.26 -21.82 -13.15
N PRO A 237 -0.78 -22.49 -13.70
CA PRO A 237 -2.16 -22.06 -13.51
C PRO A 237 -2.66 -22.21 -12.08
N ASP A 238 -2.05 -23.07 -11.26
CA ASP A 238 -2.43 -23.28 -9.87
C ASP A 238 -1.89 -22.16 -8.98
N ASN A 239 -0.77 -21.56 -9.38
CA ASN A 239 -0.22 -20.42 -8.70
C ASN A 239 -1.11 -19.19 -8.91
N PHE A 240 -1.27 -18.39 -7.85
CA PHE A 240 -2.10 -17.19 -7.85
C PHE A 240 -3.60 -17.42 -8.18
N SER A 241 -4.08 -18.66 -8.18
CA SER A 241 -5.47 -19.03 -8.50
C SER A 241 -6.50 -18.26 -7.65
N TYR A 242 -6.12 -17.79 -6.47
CA TYR A 242 -6.94 -16.92 -5.62
C TYR A 242 -7.39 -15.61 -6.31
N ASN A 243 -6.69 -15.15 -7.37
CA ASN A 243 -7.09 -14.00 -8.18
C ASN A 243 -7.23 -14.36 -9.68
N THR A 244 -6.38 -15.22 -10.24
CA THR A 244 -6.42 -15.60 -11.66
C THR A 244 -7.65 -16.42 -12.01
N ALA A 245 -8.09 -17.28 -11.08
CA ALA A 245 -9.28 -18.11 -11.17
C ALA A 245 -10.27 -17.83 -10.02
N PHE A 246 -10.46 -16.54 -9.68
CA PHE A 246 -11.32 -16.15 -8.57
C PHE A 246 -12.76 -16.62 -8.80
N ASP A 247 -13.28 -17.37 -7.83
CA ASP A 247 -14.64 -17.88 -7.84
C ASP A 247 -15.57 -16.96 -7.03
N SER A 248 -16.37 -16.15 -7.73
CA SER A 248 -17.31 -15.22 -7.11
C SER A 248 -18.48 -15.91 -6.39
N SER A 249 -18.75 -17.20 -6.68
CA SER A 249 -19.76 -17.98 -5.96
C SER A 249 -19.40 -18.24 -4.50
N ARG A 250 -18.10 -18.14 -4.17
CA ARG A 250 -17.55 -18.31 -2.83
C ARG A 250 -17.54 -17.03 -1.99
N LEU A 251 -18.02 -15.91 -2.55
CA LEU A 251 -18.11 -14.66 -1.81
C LEU A 251 -19.00 -14.81 -0.57
N GLU A 252 -18.60 -14.19 0.51
CA GLU A 252 -19.20 -14.28 1.85
C GLU A 252 -19.80 -12.96 2.30
N GLY A 253 -20.58 -13.00 3.38
CA GLY A 253 -21.10 -11.82 4.04
C GLY A 253 -21.81 -10.85 3.07
N ARG A 254 -21.49 -9.55 3.16
CA ARG A 254 -22.06 -8.54 2.25
C ARG A 254 -21.54 -8.65 0.82
N CYS A 255 -20.38 -9.22 0.61
CA CYS A 255 -19.83 -9.39 -0.74
C CYS A 255 -20.63 -10.39 -1.56
N ALA A 256 -21.24 -11.41 -0.93
CA ALA A 256 -22.07 -12.43 -1.60
C ALA A 256 -23.32 -11.84 -2.28
N SER A 257 -23.95 -10.85 -1.65
CA SER A 257 -25.17 -10.19 -2.16
C SER A 257 -24.92 -8.86 -2.87
N CYS A 258 -23.65 -8.49 -3.08
CA CYS A 258 -23.28 -7.21 -3.68
C CYS A 258 -23.54 -7.20 -5.20
N ALA A 259 -24.15 -6.12 -5.71
CA ALA A 259 -24.36 -5.93 -7.14
C ALA A 259 -23.04 -5.91 -7.96
N TYR A 260 -21.92 -5.56 -7.34
CA TYR A 260 -20.60 -5.47 -7.97
C TYR A 260 -19.72 -6.71 -7.76
N ARG A 261 -20.27 -7.79 -7.19
CA ARG A 261 -19.51 -8.97 -6.76
C ARG A 261 -18.60 -9.57 -7.86
N GLU A 262 -19.09 -9.69 -9.08
CA GLU A 262 -18.36 -10.30 -10.21
C GLU A 262 -17.14 -9.47 -10.65
N ILE A 263 -17.22 -8.15 -10.51
CA ILE A 263 -16.17 -7.24 -10.94
C ILE A 263 -15.26 -6.90 -9.75
N CYS A 264 -15.86 -6.61 -8.57
CA CYS A 264 -15.14 -6.17 -7.38
C CYS A 264 -14.31 -7.27 -6.74
N ARG A 265 -14.84 -8.48 -6.65
CA ARG A 265 -14.16 -9.66 -6.09
C ARG A 265 -13.63 -9.39 -4.69
N ALA A 266 -14.46 -8.86 -3.80
CA ALA A 266 -14.13 -8.45 -2.43
C ALA A 266 -12.98 -7.43 -2.31
N GLY A 267 -12.70 -6.65 -3.35
CA GLY A 267 -11.70 -5.58 -3.28
C GLY A 267 -10.24 -6.07 -3.22
N CYS A 268 -9.44 -5.49 -2.34
CA CYS A 268 -8.04 -5.88 -2.13
C CYS A 268 -7.95 -7.20 -1.37
N THR A 269 -7.39 -8.22 -2.01
CA THR A 269 -7.20 -9.57 -1.44
C THR A 269 -6.48 -9.54 -0.10
N THR A 270 -5.40 -8.73 0.01
CA THR A 270 -4.66 -8.60 1.28
C THR A 270 -5.51 -7.99 2.38
N MET A 271 -6.27 -6.93 2.08
CA MET A 271 -7.11 -6.27 3.08
C MET A 271 -8.25 -7.18 3.54
N ALA A 272 -8.92 -7.85 2.60
CA ALA A 272 -9.98 -8.82 2.90
C ALA A 272 -9.44 -9.91 3.85
N PHE A 273 -8.35 -10.58 3.46
CA PHE A 273 -7.72 -11.65 4.23
C PHE A 273 -7.26 -11.16 5.62
N ALA A 274 -6.58 -10.04 5.71
CA ALA A 274 -6.07 -9.51 6.96
C ALA A 274 -7.20 -9.11 7.94
N ALA A 275 -8.35 -8.68 7.41
CA ALA A 275 -9.49 -8.24 8.23
C ALA A 275 -10.43 -9.38 8.67
N THR A 276 -10.51 -10.47 7.90
CA THR A 276 -11.53 -11.51 8.12
C THR A 276 -10.99 -12.93 8.16
N GLY A 277 -9.72 -13.16 7.74
CA GLY A 277 -9.19 -14.50 7.50
C GLY A 277 -9.64 -15.10 6.16
N SER A 278 -10.48 -14.40 5.40
CA SER A 278 -11.02 -14.84 4.11
C SER A 278 -10.73 -13.80 3.02
N ILE A 279 -10.47 -14.27 1.80
CA ILE A 279 -10.38 -13.38 0.63
C ILE A 279 -11.75 -13.03 0.05
N TYR A 280 -12.82 -13.58 0.59
CA TYR A 280 -14.17 -13.56 0.05
C TYR A 280 -15.12 -12.58 0.72
N ASP A 281 -14.72 -11.92 1.80
CA ASP A 281 -15.44 -10.79 2.42
C ASP A 281 -14.48 -9.66 2.79
N ASN A 282 -14.88 -8.42 2.53
CA ASN A 282 -14.06 -7.25 2.84
C ASN A 282 -14.89 -6.18 3.57
N PRO A 283 -14.66 -5.99 4.87
CA PRO A 283 -15.36 -4.96 5.65
C PRO A 283 -14.90 -3.54 5.28
N PHE A 284 -13.69 -3.37 4.73
CA PHE A 284 -13.14 -2.07 4.32
C PHE A 284 -13.63 -1.67 2.92
N CYS A 285 -14.95 -1.61 2.76
CA CYS A 285 -15.65 -1.24 1.54
C CYS A 285 -16.47 0.02 1.76
N LEU A 286 -16.33 1.02 0.88
CA LEU A 286 -17.06 2.29 0.99
C LEU A 286 -18.56 2.10 0.81
N GLN A 287 -18.98 1.20 -0.09
CA GLN A 287 -20.38 0.85 -0.27
C GLN A 287 -21.01 0.30 1.02
N ARG A 288 -20.28 -0.62 1.68
CA ARG A 288 -20.69 -1.21 2.97
C ARG A 288 -20.68 -0.17 4.10
N ALA A 289 -19.69 0.72 4.14
CA ALA A 289 -19.61 1.77 5.14
C ALA A 289 -20.76 2.78 5.03
N ALA A 290 -21.19 3.12 3.81
CA ALA A 290 -22.33 3.99 3.57
C ALA A 290 -23.66 3.35 4.02
N GLU A 291 -23.84 2.04 3.79
CA GLU A 291 -25.01 1.30 4.28
C GLU A 291 -25.04 1.21 5.81
N ALA A 292 -23.89 0.98 6.46
CA ALA A 292 -23.79 0.93 7.93
C ALA A 292 -24.06 2.30 8.57
N ALA A 293 -23.70 3.39 7.91
CA ALA A 293 -24.03 4.74 8.37
C ALA A 293 -25.56 5.03 8.30
N ALA A 294 -26.28 4.38 7.39
CA ALA A 294 -27.73 4.48 7.27
C ALA A 294 -28.47 3.60 8.30
N ASP A 295 -27.86 2.57 8.88
CA ASP A 295 -28.42 1.73 9.95
C ASP A 295 -27.42 1.53 11.10
N PRO A 296 -27.44 2.41 12.13
CA PRO A 296 -26.50 2.37 13.26
C PRO A 296 -26.57 1.09 14.11
N ARG A 297 -27.63 0.29 14.00
CA ARG A 297 -27.83 -0.94 14.78
C ARG A 297 -27.06 -2.16 14.24
N ARG A 298 -26.35 -2.01 13.12
CA ARG A 298 -25.60 -3.09 12.47
C ARG A 298 -24.10 -2.89 12.64
N PRO A 299 -23.44 -3.51 13.65
CA PRO A 299 -22.00 -3.40 13.83
C PRO A 299 -21.29 -4.07 12.64
N ALA A 300 -20.27 -3.40 12.11
CA ALA A 300 -19.29 -4.04 11.22
C ALA A 300 -18.41 -4.97 12.06
N ALA A 301 -18.73 -6.26 12.10
CA ALA A 301 -17.91 -7.24 12.80
C ALA A 301 -16.56 -7.40 12.06
N LEU A 302 -15.49 -6.96 12.68
CA LEU A 302 -14.11 -7.24 12.29
C LEU A 302 -13.69 -8.55 12.99
N ARG A 303 -13.60 -9.65 12.25
CA ARG A 303 -12.89 -10.84 12.69
C ARG A 303 -11.46 -10.72 12.18
N VAL A 304 -10.55 -10.29 13.01
CA VAL A 304 -9.14 -10.14 12.66
C VAL A 304 -8.39 -11.41 13.01
N LEU A 305 -7.52 -11.86 12.12
CA LEU A 305 -6.62 -13.00 12.37
C LEU A 305 -5.76 -12.77 13.61
N ASP A 306 -5.56 -13.82 14.40
CA ASP A 306 -4.60 -13.81 15.50
C ASP A 306 -3.17 -13.67 14.90
N PRO A 307 -2.32 -12.79 15.45
CA PRO A 307 -0.92 -12.70 15.04
C PRO A 307 -0.13 -14.02 15.17
N ALA A 308 -0.59 -14.94 16.01
CA ALA A 308 0.01 -16.26 16.16
C ALA A 308 -0.23 -17.15 14.92
N GLU A 309 -1.32 -16.95 14.19
CA GLU A 309 -1.61 -17.70 12.94
C GLU A 309 -0.74 -17.26 11.75
N GLU A 310 -0.13 -16.08 11.83
CA GLU A 310 0.80 -15.57 10.80
C GLU A 310 2.21 -16.20 10.90
N HIS A 311 2.54 -16.80 12.04
CA HIS A 311 3.84 -17.37 12.37
C HIS A 311 3.80 -18.89 12.63
N ALA A 312 2.64 -19.52 12.57
CA ALA A 312 2.52 -20.98 12.71
C ALA A 312 3.11 -21.66 11.46
N GLU A 313 4.28 -22.32 11.71
CA GLU A 313 5.19 -23.08 10.85
C GLU A 313 6.28 -22.31 10.11
#